data_3a1a63f51b7e6cf0a601121b820b5f9c
#
_entry.id   3a1a63f51b7e6cf0a601121b820b5f9c
#
_cell.length_a   1.000
_cell.length_b   1.000
_cell.length_c   1.000
_cell.angle_alpha   90.00
_cell.angle_beta   90.00
_cell.angle_gamma   90.00
#
_symmetry.space_group_name_H-M   'P 1'
#
loop_
_entity.id
_entity.type
_entity.pdbx_description
1 polymer ?
#
loop_
_entity_poly.entity_id
_entity_poly.type
_entity_poly.pdbx_seq_one_letter_code
_entity_poly.pdbx_strand_id
1 'polypeptide(L)'
;MKRKKLAAFGLVIALTASSSSAAFAAAVPAASNMETTAVQQMDQAEETDTDILSDSEAVELQQEIASYSNDGILLTAAAPSTIGGVATTDIINAAKVMIRKYEGSYSSVNANDNGALSIGKMQWHADRAKSLLRIIISGDAASAQAILGDALYNEILSDASWSKRILTTDEAKKMQTLLATTQSQLAQDVQENTDVTGYVNDIYNRGIRNAAAVVYLADVENQSGSGGVKTILSYAKNFGNLGDLTLNEIHITTVCYAYTNRNS
;
A
#
# COMPACT_ATOMS: atom_id res chain seq x y z
N MET A 1 21.78 16.20 4.46
CA MET A 1 21.24 14.98 3.82
C MET A 1 21.15 13.87 4.87
N LYS A 2 19.96 13.62 5.44
CA LYS A 2 19.74 12.47 6.34
C LYS A 2 19.27 11.31 5.48
N ARG A 3 20.16 10.34 5.27
CA ARG A 3 19.90 9.12 4.49
C ARG A 3 18.92 8.25 5.25
N LYS A 4 17.72 8.03 4.70
CA LYS A 4 16.85 6.95 5.18
C LYS A 4 17.61 5.64 4.97
N LYS A 5 17.86 4.92 6.05
CA LYS A 5 18.41 3.56 6.01
C LYS A 5 17.28 2.66 5.52
N LEU A 6 17.38 2.14 4.28
CA LEU A 6 16.67 0.91 3.95
C LEU A 6 17.25 -0.15 4.90
N ALA A 7 16.53 -0.47 5.94
CA ALA A 7 16.87 -1.58 6.80
C ALA A 7 16.62 -2.86 6.01
N ALA A 8 17.70 -3.52 5.58
CA ALA A 8 17.62 -4.87 5.09
C ALA A 8 17.28 -5.76 6.30
N PHE A 9 15.98 -5.90 6.59
CA PHE A 9 15.50 -6.86 7.57
C PHE A 9 15.24 -8.18 6.86
N GLY A 10 16.07 -9.16 7.18
CA GLY A 10 15.85 -10.55 6.85
C GLY A 10 14.62 -11.06 7.60
N LEU A 11 13.46 -11.02 6.98
CA LEU A 11 12.28 -11.74 7.43
C LEU A 11 12.29 -13.11 6.78
N VAL A 12 12.78 -14.12 7.48
CA VAL A 12 12.60 -15.52 7.12
C VAL A 12 11.14 -15.88 7.41
N ILE A 13 10.28 -15.73 6.41
CA ILE A 13 8.96 -16.36 6.47
C ILE A 13 9.16 -17.81 6.06
N ALA A 14 9.23 -18.70 7.04
CA ALA A 14 9.16 -20.14 6.79
C ALA A 14 7.71 -20.48 6.38
N LEU A 15 7.39 -20.34 5.10
CA LEU A 15 6.21 -20.98 4.52
C LEU A 15 6.58 -22.42 4.18
N THR A 16 6.37 -23.35 5.13
CA THR A 16 6.34 -24.77 4.82
C THR A 16 5.06 -25.05 4.03
N ALA A 17 5.22 -25.31 2.74
CA ALA A 17 4.15 -25.85 1.92
C ALA A 17 3.86 -27.28 2.36
N SER A 18 2.92 -27.46 3.29
CA SER A 18 2.26 -28.74 3.53
C SER A 18 0.91 -28.72 2.85
N SER A 19 0.79 -29.52 1.80
CA SER A 19 -0.47 -29.90 1.18
C SER A 19 -1.32 -30.68 2.18
N SER A 20 -2.23 -30.00 2.87
CA SER A 20 -3.43 -30.61 3.46
C SER A 20 -4.39 -29.50 3.89
N SER A 21 -5.53 -29.47 3.25
CA SER A 21 -6.72 -28.76 3.67
C SER A 21 -7.18 -29.34 5.01
N ALA A 22 -6.86 -28.69 6.13
CA ALA A 22 -7.61 -28.79 7.40
C ALA A 22 -7.06 -27.80 8.41
N ALA A 23 -7.96 -26.91 8.89
CA ALA A 23 -7.96 -26.33 10.21
C ALA A 23 -6.72 -25.55 10.68
N PHE A 24 -6.71 -24.24 10.46
CA PHE A 24 -6.08 -23.32 11.39
C PHE A 24 -6.97 -23.22 12.65
N ALA A 25 -6.83 -24.19 13.53
CA ALA A 25 -7.33 -24.11 14.89
C ALA A 25 -6.23 -24.57 15.82
N ALA A 26 -5.77 -23.62 16.66
CA ALA A 26 -5.17 -23.82 17.95
C ALA A 26 -3.89 -24.66 18.09
N ALA A 27 -2.83 -23.99 18.50
CA ALA A 27 -2.10 -24.33 19.73
C ALA A 27 -1.27 -23.13 20.15
N VAL A 28 -1.79 -22.33 21.06
CA VAL A 28 -1.00 -21.45 21.92
C VAL A 28 -0.63 -22.29 23.14
N PRO A 29 0.65 -22.50 23.48
CA PRO A 29 1.02 -23.11 24.74
C PRO A 29 0.68 -22.16 25.87
N ALA A 30 0.09 -22.70 26.94
CA ALA A 30 -0.24 -22.02 28.16
C ALA A 30 1.01 -21.38 28.78
N ALA A 31 1.09 -20.06 28.74
CA ALA A 31 1.95 -19.28 29.60
C ALA A 31 1.09 -18.60 30.66
N SER A 32 1.49 -18.84 31.89
CA SER A 32 0.94 -18.50 33.19
C SER A 32 0.32 -17.11 33.35
N ASN A 33 -0.79 -17.10 34.07
CA ASN A 33 -1.45 -16.03 34.81
C ASN A 33 -0.51 -14.92 35.29
N MET A 34 -0.48 -13.78 34.58
CA MET A 34 -0.20 -12.43 35.11
C MET A 34 -0.34 -11.41 33.98
N GLU A 35 -1.54 -11.10 33.54
CA GLU A 35 -1.87 -9.89 32.77
C GLU A 35 -3.36 -9.82 32.38
N THR A 36 -4.22 -10.35 33.23
CA THR A 36 -5.68 -10.39 32.95
C THR A 36 -6.40 -9.11 33.37
N THR A 37 -5.68 -8.06 33.80
CA THR A 37 -6.33 -6.83 34.33
C THR A 37 -6.21 -5.63 33.38
N ALA A 38 -5.38 -5.68 32.33
CA ALA A 38 -5.20 -4.56 31.41
C ALA A 38 -6.01 -4.68 30.10
N VAL A 39 -6.50 -5.86 29.75
CA VAL A 39 -7.24 -6.11 28.50
C VAL A 39 -8.75 -5.89 28.66
N GLN A 40 -9.28 -5.90 29.88
CA GLN A 40 -10.73 -5.73 30.13
C GLN A 40 -11.21 -4.28 30.20
N GLN A 41 -10.35 -3.28 30.05
CA GLN A 41 -10.74 -1.86 30.03
C GLN A 41 -10.72 -1.20 28.63
N MET A 42 -10.42 -1.95 27.56
CA MET A 42 -10.46 -1.42 26.19
C MET A 42 -11.70 -1.85 25.38
N ASP A 43 -12.60 -2.64 25.98
CA ASP A 43 -13.78 -3.18 25.28
C ASP A 43 -15.09 -2.41 25.55
N GLN A 44 -15.01 -1.16 26.01
CA GLN A 44 -16.13 -0.23 26.10
C GLN A 44 -15.81 1.12 25.46
N ALA A 45 -15.22 1.12 24.26
CA ALA A 45 -15.37 2.24 23.36
C ALA A 45 -16.69 2.02 22.63
N GLU A 46 -17.66 2.92 22.88
CA GLU A 46 -18.95 2.98 22.17
C GLU A 46 -18.76 2.67 20.69
N GLU A 47 -19.51 1.67 20.18
CA GLU A 47 -19.82 1.55 18.77
C GLU A 47 -20.54 2.84 18.35
N THR A 48 -19.76 3.84 17.94
CA THR A 48 -20.33 4.93 17.15
C THR A 48 -20.76 4.32 15.84
N ASP A 49 -22.05 4.44 15.56
CA ASP A 49 -22.73 4.12 14.33
C ASP A 49 -21.86 4.60 13.15
N THR A 50 -21.00 3.72 12.65
CA THR A 50 -20.22 3.99 11.44
C THR A 50 -21.20 3.73 10.30
N ASP A 51 -21.63 4.78 9.62
CA ASP A 51 -22.30 4.69 8.32
C ASP A 51 -21.44 3.82 7.40
N ILE A 52 -21.71 2.52 7.42
CA ILE A 52 -21.10 1.56 6.50
C ILE A 52 -21.73 1.87 5.14
N LEU A 53 -20.89 2.31 4.20
CA LEU A 53 -21.32 2.50 2.82
C LEU A 53 -22.05 1.25 2.34
N SER A 54 -23.19 1.43 1.72
CA SER A 54 -23.89 0.32 1.06
C SER A 54 -23.00 -0.28 -0.04
N ASP A 55 -23.21 -1.56 -0.36
CA ASP A 55 -22.45 -2.23 -1.43
C ASP A 55 -22.49 -1.46 -2.76
N SER A 56 -23.59 -0.73 -3.03
CA SER A 56 -23.74 0.10 -4.22
C SER A 56 -22.87 1.35 -4.19
N GLU A 57 -22.76 2.05 -3.05
CA GLU A 57 -21.90 3.22 -2.88
C GLU A 57 -20.42 2.84 -2.95
N ALA A 58 -20.04 1.68 -2.40
CA ALA A 58 -18.69 1.15 -2.52
C ALA A 58 -18.34 0.83 -3.98
N VAL A 59 -19.28 0.30 -4.78
CA VAL A 59 -19.09 0.03 -6.21
C VAL A 59 -18.99 1.32 -7.02
N GLU A 60 -19.82 2.32 -6.74
CA GLU A 60 -19.75 3.63 -7.40
C GLU A 60 -18.43 4.33 -7.10
N LEU A 61 -17.99 4.32 -5.85
CA LEU A 61 -16.69 4.86 -5.45
C LEU A 61 -15.53 4.13 -6.13
N GLN A 62 -15.60 2.80 -6.28
CA GLN A 62 -14.60 2.03 -7.03
C GLN A 62 -14.55 2.40 -8.51
N GLN A 63 -15.70 2.64 -9.14
CA GLN A 63 -15.77 3.06 -10.54
C GLN A 63 -15.23 4.48 -10.74
N GLU A 64 -15.51 5.39 -9.81
CA GLU A 64 -14.98 6.74 -9.83
C GLU A 64 -13.45 6.75 -9.64
N ILE A 65 -12.93 5.98 -8.69
CA ILE A 65 -11.49 5.78 -8.47
C ILE A 65 -10.80 5.23 -9.73
N ALA A 66 -11.42 4.26 -10.40
CA ALA A 66 -10.89 3.71 -11.64
C ALA A 66 -10.81 4.76 -12.77
N SER A 67 -11.68 5.77 -12.75
CA SER A 67 -11.64 6.86 -13.72
C SER A 67 -10.49 7.86 -13.47
N TYR A 68 -10.06 8.04 -12.21
CA TYR A 68 -8.95 8.93 -11.83
C TYR A 68 -7.58 8.24 -11.87
N SER A 69 -7.52 6.90 -11.76
CA SER A 69 -6.26 6.16 -11.77
C SER A 69 -5.64 5.98 -13.16
N ASN A 70 -6.06 6.76 -14.15
CA ASN A 70 -5.63 6.65 -15.54
C ASN A 70 -4.20 7.18 -15.82
N ASP A 71 -3.46 7.61 -14.79
CA ASP A 71 -2.05 7.98 -14.92
C ASP A 71 -1.14 6.76 -14.73
N GLY A 72 -1.06 5.93 -15.77
CA GLY A 72 0.08 5.01 -15.96
C GLY A 72 -0.06 3.59 -15.43
N ILE A 73 -1.18 3.18 -14.84
CA ILE A 73 -1.46 1.75 -14.66
C ILE A 73 -1.94 1.22 -16.00
N LEU A 74 -1.03 0.59 -16.75
CA LEU A 74 -1.42 -0.29 -17.84
C LEU A 74 -2.52 -1.20 -17.30
N LEU A 75 -3.68 -1.23 -17.97
CA LEU A 75 -4.71 -2.23 -17.75
C LEU A 75 -4.10 -3.60 -18.08
N THR A 76 -3.34 -4.13 -17.15
CA THR A 76 -2.76 -5.47 -17.25
C THR A 76 -3.90 -6.47 -17.07
N ALA A 77 -3.86 -7.56 -17.81
CA ALA A 77 -4.82 -8.63 -17.63
C ALA A 77 -4.84 -9.03 -16.15
N ALA A 78 -6.03 -9.28 -15.61
CA ALA A 78 -6.17 -9.73 -14.22
C ALA A 78 -5.36 -11.01 -14.00
N ALA A 79 -4.70 -11.13 -12.86
CA ALA A 79 -4.07 -12.37 -12.45
C ALA A 79 -5.13 -13.48 -12.31
N PRO A 80 -4.75 -14.76 -12.47
CA PRO A 80 -5.66 -15.88 -12.28
C PRO A 80 -6.13 -15.96 -10.82
N SER A 81 -7.15 -16.78 -10.54
CA SER A 81 -7.67 -16.95 -9.18
C SER A 81 -6.64 -17.50 -8.18
N THR A 82 -5.56 -18.12 -8.67
CA THR A 82 -4.45 -18.62 -7.84
C THR A 82 -3.10 -18.35 -8.51
N ILE A 83 -2.08 -18.05 -7.70
CA ILE A 83 -0.69 -17.89 -8.12
C ILE A 83 0.16 -18.83 -7.24
N GLY A 84 0.92 -19.72 -7.84
CA GLY A 84 1.74 -20.69 -7.09
C GLY A 84 0.92 -21.57 -6.13
N GLY A 85 -0.34 -21.86 -6.45
CA GLY A 85 -1.25 -22.63 -5.61
C GLY A 85 -1.91 -21.85 -4.46
N VAL A 86 -1.62 -20.55 -4.30
CA VAL A 86 -2.21 -19.68 -3.29
C VAL A 86 -3.30 -18.82 -3.93
N ALA A 87 -4.43 -18.63 -3.26
CA ALA A 87 -5.50 -17.77 -3.74
C ALA A 87 -4.99 -16.32 -3.95
N THR A 88 -5.30 -15.71 -5.08
CA THR A 88 -4.82 -14.36 -5.41
C THR A 88 -5.32 -13.31 -4.41
N THR A 89 -6.52 -13.49 -3.85
CA THR A 89 -7.04 -12.65 -2.76
C THR A 89 -6.17 -12.71 -1.50
N ASP A 90 -5.64 -13.89 -1.15
CA ASP A 90 -4.75 -14.05 0.01
C ASP A 90 -3.38 -13.40 -0.25
N ILE A 91 -2.89 -13.47 -1.48
CA ILE A 91 -1.67 -12.78 -1.91
C ILE A 91 -1.84 -11.26 -1.79
N ILE A 92 -2.96 -10.71 -2.26
CA ILE A 92 -3.29 -9.29 -2.15
C ILE A 92 -3.34 -8.86 -0.67
N ASN A 93 -4.02 -9.64 0.18
CA ASN A 93 -4.11 -9.34 1.61
C ASN A 93 -2.72 -9.41 2.28
N ALA A 94 -1.91 -10.40 1.96
CA ALA A 94 -0.53 -10.50 2.47
C ALA A 94 0.34 -9.32 2.03
N ALA A 95 0.21 -8.86 0.78
CA ALA A 95 0.91 -7.70 0.27
C ALA A 95 0.49 -6.40 0.99
N LYS A 96 -0.81 -6.20 1.24
CA LYS A 96 -1.30 -5.06 2.05
C LYS A 96 -0.70 -5.05 3.44
N VAL A 97 -0.68 -6.21 4.13
CA VAL A 97 -0.07 -6.33 5.47
C VAL A 97 1.42 -5.99 5.43
N MET A 98 2.14 -6.45 4.43
CA MET A 98 3.57 -6.19 4.27
C MET A 98 3.85 -4.70 4.05
N ILE A 99 3.14 -4.07 3.14
CA ILE A 99 3.28 -2.64 2.82
C ILE A 99 2.98 -1.78 4.06
N ARG A 100 1.82 -2.00 4.70
CA ARG A 100 1.40 -1.23 5.90
C ARG A 100 2.40 -1.28 7.04
N LYS A 101 3.13 -2.36 7.19
CA LYS A 101 4.10 -2.54 8.28
C LYS A 101 5.22 -1.50 8.24
N TYR A 102 5.56 -0.98 7.07
CA TYR A 102 6.72 -0.12 6.84
C TYR A 102 6.36 1.30 6.42
N GLU A 103 5.10 1.58 6.11
CA GLU A 103 4.69 2.87 5.54
C GLU A 103 4.12 3.82 6.62
N GLY A 104 2.84 3.85 6.85
CA GLY A 104 2.24 4.83 7.73
C GLY A 104 0.88 4.45 8.30
N SER A 105 0.31 5.38 9.05
CA SER A 105 -1.10 5.35 9.47
C SER A 105 -1.96 6.15 8.50
N TYR A 106 -3.28 6.07 8.64
CA TYR A 106 -4.21 6.84 7.81
C TYR A 106 -3.91 8.35 7.81
N SER A 107 -3.57 8.93 8.95
CA SER A 107 -3.29 10.36 9.08
C SER A 107 -1.82 10.73 8.90
N SER A 108 -0.96 9.82 8.46
CA SER A 108 0.46 10.09 8.25
C SER A 108 0.66 11.12 7.14
N VAL A 109 1.46 12.15 7.41
CA VAL A 109 1.88 13.17 6.44
C VAL A 109 3.37 13.38 6.57
N ASN A 110 4.10 13.12 5.50
CA ASN A 110 5.49 13.52 5.34
C ASN A 110 5.51 14.71 4.38
N ALA A 111 5.66 15.91 4.94
CA ALA A 111 5.56 17.17 4.19
C ALA A 111 6.65 17.32 3.12
N ASN A 112 7.79 16.64 3.30
CA ASN A 112 8.92 16.65 2.36
C ASN A 112 9.59 15.27 2.37
N ASP A 113 9.08 14.38 1.54
CA ASP A 113 9.63 13.06 1.32
C ASP A 113 10.42 13.05 0.02
N ASN A 114 11.72 13.32 0.14
CA ASN A 114 12.63 13.33 -1.02
C ASN A 114 12.24 14.36 -2.11
N GLY A 115 11.76 15.54 -1.69
CA GLY A 115 11.45 16.65 -2.59
C GLY A 115 9.97 16.84 -2.93
N ALA A 116 9.09 15.94 -2.50
CA ALA A 116 7.65 16.10 -2.55
C ALA A 116 6.98 15.54 -1.28
N LEU A 117 5.66 15.71 -1.13
CA LEU A 117 4.93 15.14 0.01
C LEU A 117 4.65 13.65 -0.18
N SER A 118 4.48 12.94 0.94
CA SER A 118 3.85 11.62 1.00
C SER A 118 2.77 11.60 2.07
N ILE A 119 1.64 10.93 1.82
CA ILE A 119 0.47 10.92 2.73
C ILE A 119 -0.13 9.53 2.89
N GLY A 120 -0.86 9.37 3.99
CA GLY A 120 -1.71 8.22 4.26
C GLY A 120 -0.96 6.92 4.55
N LYS A 121 -1.72 5.84 4.68
CA LYS A 121 -1.23 4.55 5.15
C LYS A 121 -0.27 3.83 4.19
N MET A 122 -0.30 4.15 2.90
CA MET A 122 0.65 3.63 1.90
C MET A 122 1.73 4.65 1.50
N GLN A 123 1.77 5.82 2.16
CA GLN A 123 2.67 6.92 1.83
C GLN A 123 2.63 7.27 0.34
N TRP A 124 1.39 7.47 -0.19
CA TRP A 124 1.22 7.95 -1.56
C TRP A 124 2.03 9.23 -1.78
N HIS A 125 2.90 9.19 -2.77
CA HIS A 125 3.89 10.24 -3.03
C HIS A 125 3.49 11.15 -4.18
N ALA A 126 3.75 12.46 -4.06
CA ALA A 126 3.66 13.45 -5.14
C ALA A 126 2.27 13.47 -5.83
N ASP A 127 2.20 13.24 -7.13
CA ASP A 127 0.94 13.27 -7.90
C ASP A 127 -0.02 12.14 -7.49
N ARG A 128 0.48 11.00 -6.98
CA ARG A 128 -0.38 9.96 -6.39
C ARG A 128 -1.09 10.45 -5.13
N ALA A 129 -0.39 11.23 -4.30
CA ALA A 129 -1.00 11.88 -3.13
C ALA A 129 -2.12 12.83 -3.56
N LYS A 130 -1.88 13.63 -4.60
CA LYS A 130 -2.88 14.55 -5.14
C LYS A 130 -4.11 13.81 -5.68
N SER A 131 -3.90 12.70 -6.39
CA SER A 131 -4.99 11.86 -6.90
C SER A 131 -5.85 11.30 -5.77
N LEU A 132 -5.25 10.75 -4.71
CA LEU A 132 -5.98 10.31 -3.53
C LEU A 132 -6.80 11.45 -2.88
N LEU A 133 -6.22 12.65 -2.76
CA LEU A 133 -6.94 13.79 -2.18
C LEU A 133 -8.14 14.22 -3.03
N ARG A 134 -8.06 14.13 -4.35
CA ARG A 134 -9.21 14.38 -5.23
C ARG A 134 -10.33 13.39 -4.99
N ILE A 135 -10.01 12.12 -4.78
CA ILE A 135 -10.99 11.08 -4.43
C ILE A 135 -11.64 11.40 -3.07
N ILE A 136 -10.85 11.75 -2.07
CA ILE A 136 -11.36 12.16 -0.74
C ILE A 136 -12.30 13.37 -0.86
N ILE A 137 -11.92 14.37 -1.64
CA ILE A 137 -12.72 15.57 -1.89
C ILE A 137 -14.03 15.23 -2.61
N SER A 138 -14.01 14.32 -3.58
CA SER A 138 -15.22 13.93 -4.30
C SER A 138 -16.26 13.29 -3.39
N GLY A 139 -15.83 12.59 -2.34
CA GLY A 139 -16.73 11.96 -1.37
C GLY A 139 -17.37 12.94 -0.37
N ASP A 140 -16.66 14.03 0.03
CA ASP A 140 -17.19 15.08 0.92
C ASP A 140 -16.48 16.42 0.66
N ALA A 141 -16.89 17.11 -0.39
CA ALA A 141 -16.28 18.37 -0.81
C ALA A 141 -16.41 19.47 0.23
N ALA A 142 -17.55 19.56 0.91
CA ALA A 142 -17.82 20.63 1.87
C ALA A 142 -16.93 20.53 3.12
N SER A 143 -16.85 19.33 3.72
CA SER A 143 -15.95 19.08 4.85
C SER A 143 -14.50 19.24 4.47
N ALA A 144 -14.10 18.73 3.30
CA ALA A 144 -12.73 18.85 2.82
C ALA A 144 -12.33 20.33 2.63
N GLN A 145 -13.19 21.16 2.03
CA GLN A 145 -12.93 22.58 1.85
C GLN A 145 -12.86 23.33 3.20
N ALA A 146 -13.75 23.01 4.14
CA ALA A 146 -13.74 23.59 5.48
C ALA A 146 -12.43 23.30 6.24
N ILE A 147 -11.89 22.08 6.11
CA ILE A 147 -10.65 21.64 6.76
C ILE A 147 -9.42 22.26 6.07
N LEU A 148 -9.33 22.15 4.75
CA LEU A 148 -8.17 22.55 3.97
C LEU A 148 -8.08 24.08 3.82
N GLY A 149 -9.23 24.76 3.73
CA GLY A 149 -9.37 26.14 3.29
C GLY A 149 -9.25 26.28 1.78
N ASP A 150 -9.79 27.37 1.24
CA ASP A 150 -9.96 27.58 -0.21
C ASP A 150 -8.68 27.44 -1.02
N ALA A 151 -7.56 27.96 -0.52
CA ALA A 151 -6.30 27.96 -1.27
C ALA A 151 -5.80 26.53 -1.54
N LEU A 152 -5.68 25.69 -0.51
CA LEU A 152 -5.18 24.32 -0.64
C LEU A 152 -6.22 23.43 -1.34
N TYR A 153 -7.51 23.60 -1.05
CA TYR A 153 -8.59 22.90 -1.72
C TYR A 153 -8.56 23.14 -3.25
N ASN A 154 -8.48 24.39 -3.69
CA ASN A 154 -8.43 24.72 -5.12
C ASN A 154 -7.12 24.26 -5.77
N GLU A 155 -5.99 24.29 -5.04
CA GLU A 155 -4.72 23.74 -5.53
C GLU A 155 -4.82 22.24 -5.81
N ILE A 156 -5.46 21.45 -4.93
CA ILE A 156 -5.67 20.02 -5.15
C ILE A 156 -6.49 19.77 -6.41
N LEU A 157 -7.53 20.56 -6.63
CA LEU A 157 -8.42 20.41 -7.80
C LEU A 157 -7.78 20.90 -9.11
N SER A 158 -6.74 21.74 -9.05
CA SER A 158 -6.05 22.25 -10.24
C SER A 158 -5.26 21.16 -10.96
N ASP A 159 -4.90 21.41 -12.23
CA ASP A 159 -4.10 20.47 -13.04
C ASP A 159 -2.59 20.57 -12.80
N ALA A 160 -2.15 21.46 -11.90
CA ALA A 160 -0.73 21.58 -11.56
C ALA A 160 -0.17 20.28 -10.97
N SER A 161 0.98 19.81 -11.47
CA SER A 161 1.66 18.62 -10.94
C SER A 161 2.21 18.89 -9.53
N TRP A 162 2.15 17.87 -8.70
CA TRP A 162 2.70 17.86 -7.34
C TRP A 162 4.04 17.13 -7.23
N SER A 163 4.69 16.84 -8.34
CA SER A 163 5.97 16.10 -8.39
C SER A 163 7.09 16.71 -7.50
N LYS A 164 6.95 17.99 -7.12
CA LYS A 164 7.89 18.71 -6.24
C LYS A 164 7.17 19.51 -5.14
N ARG A 165 5.92 19.17 -4.84
CA ARG A 165 5.13 19.90 -3.84
C ARG A 165 5.56 19.52 -2.43
N ILE A 166 6.04 20.50 -1.68
CA ILE A 166 6.38 20.39 -0.26
C ILE A 166 5.34 21.17 0.52
N LEU A 167 4.79 20.58 1.59
CA LEU A 167 3.79 21.25 2.44
C LEU A 167 4.46 22.14 3.48
N THR A 168 3.83 23.26 3.79
CA THR A 168 4.11 24.03 5.01
C THR A 168 3.63 23.26 6.24
N THR A 169 4.07 23.68 7.43
CA THR A 169 3.63 23.06 8.69
C THR A 169 2.11 23.16 8.88
N ASP A 170 1.49 24.26 8.49
CA ASP A 170 0.05 24.47 8.64
C ASP A 170 -0.74 23.65 7.63
N GLU A 171 -0.28 23.55 6.39
CA GLU A 171 -0.88 22.67 5.38
C GLU A 171 -0.78 21.20 5.81
N ALA A 172 0.35 20.77 6.36
CA ALA A 172 0.53 19.40 6.85
C ALA A 172 -0.46 19.07 7.99
N LYS A 173 -0.72 20.00 8.91
CA LYS A 173 -1.72 19.82 9.98
C LYS A 173 -3.15 19.70 9.42
N LYS A 174 -3.52 20.57 8.48
CA LYS A 174 -4.82 20.49 7.80
C LYS A 174 -4.98 19.15 7.06
N MET A 175 -3.93 18.72 6.39
CA MET A 175 -3.89 17.43 5.70
C MET A 175 -4.07 16.25 6.67
N GLN A 176 -3.37 16.28 7.83
CA GLN A 176 -3.54 15.27 8.87
C GLN A 176 -4.98 15.21 9.38
N THR A 177 -5.61 16.39 9.59
CA THR A 177 -7.01 16.48 10.02
C THR A 177 -7.94 15.89 8.97
N LEU A 178 -7.76 16.20 7.69
CA LEU A 178 -8.56 15.61 6.60
C LEU A 178 -8.40 14.10 6.54
N LEU A 179 -7.17 13.61 6.56
CA LEU A 179 -6.86 12.18 6.45
C LEU A 179 -7.35 11.35 7.65
N ALA A 180 -7.60 11.98 8.79
CA ALA A 180 -8.16 11.34 9.98
C ALA A 180 -9.69 11.14 9.91
N THR A 181 -10.40 11.77 8.96
CA THR A 181 -11.85 11.61 8.81
C THR A 181 -12.20 10.20 8.34
N THR A 182 -13.37 9.69 8.73
CA THR A 182 -13.88 8.38 8.31
C THR A 182 -13.93 8.27 6.78
N GLN A 183 -14.45 9.28 6.10
CA GLN A 183 -14.51 9.33 4.64
C GLN A 183 -13.12 9.18 4.00
N SER A 184 -12.11 9.88 4.53
CA SER A 184 -10.74 9.75 4.03
C SER A 184 -10.14 8.37 4.27
N GLN A 185 -10.46 7.72 5.39
CA GLN A 185 -9.99 6.36 5.69
C GLN A 185 -10.60 5.34 4.72
N LEU A 186 -11.91 5.44 4.45
CA LEU A 186 -12.59 4.60 3.45
C LEU A 186 -11.98 4.78 2.05
N ALA A 187 -11.75 6.02 1.62
CA ALA A 187 -11.11 6.31 0.34
C ALA A 187 -9.70 5.71 0.25
N GLN A 188 -8.92 5.77 1.34
CA GLN A 188 -7.61 5.15 1.42
C GLN A 188 -7.68 3.62 1.35
N ASP A 189 -8.69 2.98 1.96
CA ASP A 189 -8.87 1.53 1.91
C ASP A 189 -9.19 1.05 0.49
N VAL A 190 -10.06 1.78 -0.21
CA VAL A 190 -10.40 1.47 -1.60
C VAL A 190 -9.20 1.68 -2.52
N GLN A 191 -8.48 2.80 -2.36
CA GLN A 191 -7.29 3.09 -3.17
C GLN A 191 -6.16 2.06 -2.93
N GLU A 192 -5.92 1.66 -1.67
CA GLU A 192 -4.97 0.60 -1.36
C GLU A 192 -5.35 -0.71 -2.05
N ASN A 193 -6.65 -1.10 -2.00
CA ASN A 193 -7.09 -2.31 -2.67
C ASN A 193 -6.84 -2.26 -4.18
N THR A 194 -7.11 -1.13 -4.80
CA THR A 194 -6.87 -0.88 -6.23
C THR A 194 -5.39 -0.98 -6.57
N ASP A 195 -4.54 -0.26 -5.83
CA ASP A 195 -3.11 -0.21 -6.07
C ASP A 195 -2.46 -1.59 -5.89
N VAL A 196 -2.73 -2.27 -4.76
CA VAL A 196 -2.10 -3.57 -4.46
C VAL A 196 -2.59 -4.65 -5.43
N THR A 197 -3.87 -4.62 -5.84
CA THR A 197 -4.37 -5.50 -6.89
C THR A 197 -3.63 -5.23 -8.22
N GLY A 198 -3.40 -3.97 -8.54
CA GLY A 198 -2.62 -3.56 -9.71
C GLY A 198 -1.19 -4.10 -9.68
N TYR A 199 -0.52 -3.98 -8.53
CA TYR A 199 0.85 -4.51 -8.35
C TYR A 199 0.91 -6.04 -8.52
N VAL A 200 0.00 -6.77 -7.89
CA VAL A 200 -0.06 -8.23 -8.01
C VAL A 200 -0.28 -8.64 -9.47
N ASN A 201 -1.19 -7.96 -10.17
CA ASN A 201 -1.46 -8.22 -11.58
C ASN A 201 -0.24 -7.91 -12.47
N ASP A 202 0.43 -6.78 -12.27
CA ASP A 202 1.62 -6.38 -13.05
C ASP A 202 2.76 -7.40 -12.85
N ILE A 203 3.05 -7.78 -11.61
CA ILE A 203 4.12 -8.72 -11.28
C ILE A 203 3.83 -10.11 -11.87
N TYR A 204 2.58 -10.59 -11.77
CA TYR A 204 2.17 -11.85 -12.41
C TYR A 204 2.34 -11.78 -13.93
N ASN A 205 1.89 -10.71 -14.57
CA ASN A 205 1.99 -10.52 -16.03
C ASN A 205 3.45 -10.38 -16.50
N ARG A 206 4.37 -9.98 -15.65
CA ARG A 206 5.82 -10.00 -15.91
C ARG A 206 6.43 -11.40 -15.83
N GLY A 207 5.68 -12.41 -15.42
CA GLY A 207 6.11 -13.81 -15.47
C GLY A 207 6.40 -14.43 -14.10
N ILE A 208 6.29 -13.72 -12.99
CA ILE A 208 6.48 -14.27 -11.64
C ILE A 208 5.32 -15.20 -11.27
N ARG A 209 5.64 -16.41 -10.77
CA ARG A 209 4.67 -17.45 -10.40
C ARG A 209 4.77 -17.90 -8.94
N ASN A 210 5.79 -17.50 -8.23
CA ASN A 210 5.97 -17.78 -6.80
C ASN A 210 5.16 -16.75 -5.98
N ALA A 211 4.18 -17.19 -5.18
CA ALA A 211 3.29 -16.34 -4.40
C ALA A 211 4.05 -15.41 -3.43
N ALA A 212 5.06 -15.92 -2.72
CA ALA A 212 5.84 -15.12 -1.77
C ALA A 212 6.69 -14.06 -2.50
N ALA A 213 7.21 -14.37 -3.69
CA ALA A 213 7.93 -13.41 -4.52
C ALA A 213 6.99 -12.31 -5.04
N VAL A 214 5.72 -12.64 -5.37
CA VAL A 214 4.70 -11.65 -5.76
C VAL A 214 4.41 -10.68 -4.61
N VAL A 215 4.19 -11.19 -3.38
CA VAL A 215 3.98 -10.35 -2.19
C VAL A 215 5.15 -9.41 -1.96
N TYR A 216 6.37 -9.91 -2.02
CA TYR A 216 7.59 -9.13 -1.82
C TYR A 216 7.76 -8.04 -2.89
N LEU A 217 7.56 -8.39 -4.16
CA LEU A 217 7.67 -7.44 -5.26
C LEU A 217 6.56 -6.39 -5.26
N ALA A 218 5.38 -6.68 -4.72
CA ALA A 218 4.31 -5.69 -4.54
C ALA A 218 4.73 -4.59 -3.56
N ASP A 219 5.42 -4.94 -2.47
CA ASP A 219 6.03 -3.96 -1.56
C ASP A 219 7.12 -3.13 -2.26
N VAL A 220 7.98 -3.78 -3.03
CA VAL A 220 9.01 -3.10 -3.85
C VAL A 220 8.37 -2.15 -4.86
N GLU A 221 7.26 -2.54 -5.49
CA GLU A 221 6.55 -1.68 -6.46
C GLU A 221 5.93 -0.46 -5.79
N ASN A 222 5.38 -0.60 -4.59
CA ASN A 222 4.89 0.55 -3.82
C ASN A 222 6.02 1.57 -3.54
N GLN A 223 7.24 1.10 -3.25
CA GLN A 223 8.39 1.94 -2.90
C GLN A 223 9.12 2.53 -4.11
N SER A 224 9.28 1.77 -5.19
CA SER A 224 10.14 2.13 -6.33
C SER A 224 9.41 2.22 -7.67
N GLY A 225 8.11 1.96 -7.66
CA GLY A 225 7.25 1.94 -8.84
C GLY A 225 7.53 0.76 -9.79
N SER A 226 6.68 0.63 -10.79
CA SER A 226 6.74 -0.39 -11.85
C SER A 226 8.09 -0.38 -12.62
N GLY A 227 8.73 0.80 -12.75
CA GLY A 227 10.07 0.93 -13.34
C GLY A 227 11.16 0.25 -12.53
N GLY A 228 11.13 0.39 -11.20
CA GLY A 228 12.06 -0.27 -10.29
C GLY A 228 11.93 -1.78 -10.36
N VAL A 229 10.70 -2.30 -10.29
CA VAL A 229 10.43 -3.74 -10.44
C VAL A 229 10.92 -4.26 -11.79
N LYS A 230 10.62 -3.54 -12.90
CA LYS A 230 11.10 -3.91 -14.23
C LYS A 230 12.63 -4.08 -14.27
N THR A 231 13.35 -3.16 -13.66
CA THR A 231 14.82 -3.19 -13.63
C THR A 231 15.31 -4.39 -12.79
N ILE A 232 14.74 -4.62 -11.61
CA ILE A 232 15.07 -5.78 -10.76
C ILE A 232 14.86 -7.09 -11.53
N LEU A 233 13.71 -7.24 -12.17
CA LEU A 233 13.39 -8.44 -12.94
C LEU A 233 14.30 -8.63 -14.17
N SER A 234 14.84 -7.56 -14.74
CA SER A 234 15.84 -7.67 -15.81
C SER A 234 17.13 -8.32 -15.34
N TYR A 235 17.57 -8.04 -14.11
CA TYR A 235 18.71 -8.71 -13.51
C TYR A 235 18.37 -10.13 -13.03
N ALA A 236 17.16 -10.34 -12.51
CA ALA A 236 16.69 -11.64 -12.03
C ALA A 236 16.69 -12.72 -13.12
N LYS A 237 16.49 -12.35 -14.40
CA LYS A 237 16.60 -13.26 -15.55
C LYS A 237 17.95 -13.96 -15.66
N ASN A 238 19.01 -13.43 -15.05
CA ASN A 238 20.31 -14.09 -15.03
C ASN A 238 20.33 -15.35 -14.15
N PHE A 239 19.37 -15.52 -13.25
CA PHE A 239 19.21 -16.72 -12.42
C PHE A 239 18.37 -17.80 -13.08
N GLY A 240 17.55 -17.45 -14.08
CA GLY A 240 16.71 -18.40 -14.79
C GLY A 240 15.42 -17.81 -15.35
N ASN A 241 14.46 -18.68 -15.62
CA ASN A 241 13.12 -18.25 -16.05
C ASN A 241 12.37 -17.60 -14.85
N LEU A 242 11.79 -16.42 -15.07
CA LEU A 242 11.09 -15.67 -14.04
C LEU A 242 9.98 -16.46 -13.32
N GLY A 243 9.33 -17.40 -14.03
CA GLY A 243 8.28 -18.24 -13.46
C GLY A 243 8.78 -19.25 -12.43
N ASP A 244 10.05 -19.61 -12.49
CA ASP A 244 10.67 -20.62 -11.63
C ASP A 244 11.45 -20.01 -10.46
N LEU A 245 11.62 -18.66 -10.45
CA LEU A 245 12.40 -17.99 -9.42
C LEU A 245 11.75 -18.08 -8.04
N THR A 246 12.58 -18.37 -7.06
CA THR A 246 12.22 -18.36 -5.65
C THR A 246 12.22 -16.95 -5.08
N LEU A 247 11.59 -16.75 -3.92
CA LEU A 247 11.67 -15.49 -3.18
C LEU A 247 13.12 -15.10 -2.88
N ASN A 248 13.99 -16.06 -2.54
CA ASN A 248 15.38 -15.78 -2.20
C ASN A 248 16.18 -15.21 -3.39
N GLU A 249 16.00 -15.75 -4.58
CA GLU A 249 16.66 -15.28 -5.80
C GLU A 249 16.18 -13.85 -6.17
N ILE A 250 14.89 -13.58 -6.04
CA ILE A 250 14.31 -12.24 -6.21
C ILE A 250 14.85 -11.27 -5.17
N HIS A 251 14.92 -11.68 -3.89
CA HIS A 251 15.44 -10.85 -2.81
C HIS A 251 16.92 -10.50 -3.02
N ILE A 252 17.78 -11.47 -3.35
CA ILE A 252 19.18 -11.23 -3.67
C ILE A 252 19.32 -10.21 -4.80
N THR A 253 18.53 -10.37 -5.88
CA THR A 253 18.54 -9.42 -7.01
C THR A 253 18.14 -8.01 -6.57
N THR A 254 17.13 -7.89 -5.71
CA THR A 254 16.67 -6.59 -5.20
C THR A 254 17.73 -5.90 -4.34
N VAL A 255 18.41 -6.66 -3.48
CA VAL A 255 19.52 -6.13 -2.65
C VAL A 255 20.68 -5.66 -3.54
N CYS A 256 21.06 -6.42 -4.55
CA CYS A 256 22.11 -6.04 -5.51
C CYS A 256 21.72 -4.75 -6.26
N TYR A 257 20.48 -4.64 -6.73
CA TYR A 257 19.96 -3.43 -7.35
C TYR A 257 20.03 -2.21 -6.43
N ALA A 258 19.55 -2.35 -5.19
CA ALA A 258 19.59 -1.26 -4.21
C ALA A 258 21.03 -0.83 -3.87
N TYR A 259 21.97 -1.78 -3.81
CA TYR A 259 23.38 -1.49 -3.58
C TYR A 259 24.00 -0.71 -4.74
N THR A 260 23.74 -1.11 -5.97
CA THR A 260 24.26 -0.46 -7.19
C THR A 260 23.78 0.99 -7.29
N ASN A 261 22.49 1.24 -7.04
CA ASN A 261 21.90 2.59 -7.10
C ASN A 261 22.30 3.53 -5.96
N ARG A 262 22.90 3.00 -4.88
CA ARG A 262 23.42 3.87 -3.79
C ARG A 262 24.81 4.42 -4.08
N ASN A 263 25.53 3.78 -4.97
CA ASN A 263 26.94 4.08 -5.27
C ASN A 263 27.11 4.77 -6.65
N SER A 264 26.03 4.99 -7.38
CA SER A 264 25.96 5.80 -8.60
C SER A 264 25.37 7.20 -8.30
#